data_78d58f29ed3165522907099abed5b4a8
#
_entry.id   78d58f29ed3165522907099abed5b4a8
#
_cell.length_a   1.000
_cell.length_b   1.000
_cell.length_c   1.000
_cell.angle_alpha   90.00
_cell.angle_beta   90.00
_cell.angle_gamma   90.00
#
_symmetry.space_group_name_H-M   'P 1'
#
loop_
_entity.id
_entity.type
_entity.pdbx_description
1 polymer ?
#
loop_
_entity_poly.entity_id
_entity_poly.type
_entity_poly.pdbx_seq_one_letter_code
_entity_poly.pdbx_strand_id
1 'polypeptide(L)'
;VTWPSGDPNPQYGHQPPQPYGAPPPPPPLPYQQYPQPYGQPHGQGPAGYPPQSPPKKSRKGLIIVLSVVGALVLVGILAVVAAAIFFSDRVVATDVEVGSCIADVPDSSRVVTLPTVDCNEPHGGEVYAVLDLPGDAYPDASVLRDYQNRCPEELAAYAPDALEGDVGVYVLYPTEETWDAGDRVVTCIATLDPKRTGTLRG
;
A
#
# COMPACT_ATOMS: atom_id res chain seq x y z
N VAL A 1 -53.92 -3.64 -23.99
CA VAL A 1 -53.73 -2.55 -23.03
C VAL A 1 -52.53 -1.79 -23.48
N THR A 2 -52.78 -0.65 -24.15
CA THR A 2 -51.79 0.26 -24.74
C THR A 2 -51.34 1.25 -23.69
N TRP A 3 -50.01 1.42 -23.52
CA TRP A 3 -49.39 2.47 -22.70
C TRP A 3 -49.17 3.72 -23.56
N PRO A 4 -49.47 4.93 -23.08
CA PRO A 4 -49.17 6.17 -23.79
C PRO A 4 -47.71 6.58 -23.61
N SER A 5 -47.12 7.04 -24.72
CA SER A 5 -45.80 7.66 -24.81
C SER A 5 -45.78 8.98 -24.03
N GLY A 6 -44.84 9.12 -23.10
CA GLY A 6 -44.57 10.34 -22.39
C GLY A 6 -43.54 11.20 -23.11
N ASP A 7 -43.79 12.49 -23.14
CA ASP A 7 -43.08 13.56 -23.84
C ASP A 7 -41.66 13.80 -23.38
N PRO A 8 -40.79 14.38 -24.22
CA PRO A 8 -39.40 14.69 -23.88
C PRO A 8 -39.32 15.93 -22.98
N ASN A 9 -38.57 15.80 -21.92
CA ASN A 9 -38.25 16.81 -20.93
C ASN A 9 -37.41 17.94 -21.55
N PRO A 10 -37.73 19.24 -21.29
CA PRO A 10 -36.92 20.34 -21.80
C PRO A 10 -35.60 20.47 -21.05
N GLN A 11 -34.54 20.61 -21.82
CA GLN A 11 -33.19 20.93 -21.39
C GLN A 11 -33.18 22.26 -20.60
N TYR A 12 -32.91 22.18 -19.31
CA TYR A 12 -32.43 23.34 -18.54
C TYR A 12 -30.95 23.54 -18.85
N GLY A 13 -30.67 24.59 -19.64
CA GLY A 13 -29.32 25.06 -19.86
C GLY A 13 -28.71 25.57 -18.56
N HIS A 14 -27.66 24.93 -18.10
CA HIS A 14 -26.80 25.46 -17.06
C HIS A 14 -25.92 26.56 -17.67
N GLN A 15 -26.24 27.82 -17.35
CA GLN A 15 -25.31 28.94 -17.56
C GLN A 15 -24.16 28.78 -16.54
N PRO A 16 -22.90 28.91 -17.00
CA PRO A 16 -21.79 28.97 -16.06
C PRO A 16 -21.83 30.28 -15.24
N PRO A 17 -21.45 30.25 -13.96
CA PRO A 17 -21.43 31.45 -13.12
C PRO A 17 -20.40 32.44 -13.66
N GLN A 18 -20.83 33.69 -13.81
CA GLN A 18 -20.00 34.83 -14.17
C GLN A 18 -18.95 35.07 -13.06
N PRO A 19 -17.70 35.35 -13.39
CA PRO A 19 -16.73 35.75 -12.38
C PRO A 19 -17.08 37.14 -11.85
N TYR A 20 -17.21 37.25 -10.55
CA TYR A 20 -17.36 38.51 -9.86
C TYR A 20 -16.18 39.41 -10.17
N GLY A 21 -16.46 40.59 -10.77
CA GLY A 21 -15.46 41.60 -11.06
C GLY A 21 -14.74 42.04 -9.80
N ALA A 22 -13.44 42.12 -9.86
CA ALA A 22 -12.62 42.70 -8.81
C ALA A 22 -13.02 44.17 -8.55
N PRO A 23 -13.00 44.64 -7.30
CA PRO A 23 -13.26 46.04 -6.99
C PRO A 23 -12.17 46.91 -7.63
N PRO A 24 -12.53 48.13 -8.05
CA PRO A 24 -11.60 49.07 -8.65
C PRO A 24 -10.48 49.46 -7.66
N PRO A 25 -9.26 49.73 -8.12
CA PRO A 25 -8.16 50.13 -7.26
C PRO A 25 -8.48 51.50 -6.60
N PRO A 26 -8.02 51.76 -5.38
CA PRO A 26 -8.21 53.01 -4.70
C PRO A 26 -7.45 54.16 -5.42
N PRO A 27 -7.96 55.37 -5.36
CA PRO A 27 -7.33 56.53 -6.00
C PRO A 27 -5.95 56.83 -5.36
N PRO A 28 -4.99 57.39 -6.13
CA PRO A 28 -3.67 57.73 -5.60
C PRO A 28 -3.79 58.88 -4.59
N LEU A 29 -3.07 58.74 -3.48
CA LEU A 29 -2.99 59.75 -2.43
C LEU A 29 -2.26 60.99 -2.97
N PRO A 30 -2.70 62.23 -2.57
CA PRO A 30 -2.00 63.46 -2.99
C PRO A 30 -0.60 63.53 -2.40
N TYR A 31 0.35 63.89 -3.24
CA TYR A 31 1.75 64.15 -2.86
C TYR A 31 1.74 65.33 -1.83
N GLN A 32 2.11 65.06 -0.60
CA GLN A 32 2.46 66.10 0.35
C GLN A 32 3.85 66.67 -0.02
N GLN A 33 3.85 67.91 -0.49
CA GLN A 33 5.04 68.70 -0.63
C GLN A 33 5.63 69.01 0.76
N TYR A 34 6.82 68.48 1.02
CA TYR A 34 7.61 68.94 2.17
C TYR A 34 8.24 70.29 1.88
N PRO A 35 8.11 71.29 2.76
CA PRO A 35 8.84 72.54 2.62
C PRO A 35 10.30 72.34 2.97
N GLN A 36 11.17 72.87 2.13
CA GLN A 36 12.60 72.94 2.41
C GLN A 36 12.90 74.02 3.46
N PRO A 37 13.65 73.73 4.50
CA PRO A 37 14.20 74.79 5.33
C PRO A 37 15.59 75.22 4.85
N TYR A 38 15.71 76.46 4.56
CA TYR A 38 16.96 77.23 4.40
C TYR A 38 17.72 77.30 5.71
N GLY A 39 19.04 77.23 5.60
CA GLY A 39 19.93 77.86 6.61
C GLY A 39 20.88 76.95 7.31
N GLN A 40 22.14 76.92 6.84
CA GLN A 40 23.28 76.57 7.71
C GLN A 40 23.52 77.68 8.74
N PRO A 41 24.01 77.33 9.93
CA PRO A 41 25.39 77.64 10.24
C PRO A 41 26.17 76.53 10.96
N HIS A 42 27.46 76.60 10.82
CA HIS A 42 28.52 75.80 11.41
C HIS A 42 28.35 75.56 12.92
N GLY A 43 28.46 74.30 13.33
CA GLY A 43 28.53 73.94 14.75
C GLY A 43 28.84 72.44 14.96
N GLN A 44 30.06 72.20 15.30
CA GLN A 44 30.61 71.01 16.05
C GLN A 44 29.84 69.69 15.96
N GLY A 45 30.44 68.71 15.32
CA GLY A 45 29.91 67.36 15.21
C GLY A 45 29.82 66.66 16.57
N PRO A 46 28.71 65.98 16.84
CA PRO A 46 28.67 65.00 17.91
C PRO A 46 29.37 63.71 17.47
N ALA A 47 30.06 63.11 18.41
CA ALA A 47 30.84 61.86 18.32
C ALA A 47 30.15 60.78 17.44
N GLY A 48 30.93 60.27 16.49
CA GLY A 48 30.46 59.21 15.57
C GLY A 48 29.97 58.00 16.34
N TYR A 49 28.78 57.57 16.05
CA TYR A 49 28.30 56.25 16.44
C TYR A 49 29.21 55.20 15.79
N PRO A 50 29.72 54.21 16.53
CA PRO A 50 30.48 53.14 15.91
C PRO A 50 29.59 52.40 14.92
N PRO A 51 30.12 51.94 13.78
CA PRO A 51 29.33 51.19 12.79
C PRO A 51 28.81 49.92 13.47
N GLN A 52 27.48 49.77 13.47
CA GLN A 52 26.83 48.56 13.93
C GLN A 52 27.26 47.40 13.03
N SER A 53 27.98 46.46 13.60
CA SER A 53 28.36 45.24 12.92
C SER A 53 27.09 44.49 12.47
N PRO A 54 27.03 43.97 11.24
CA PRO A 54 25.86 43.25 10.73
C PRO A 54 25.61 42.06 11.68
N PRO A 55 24.34 41.72 11.96
CA PRO A 55 23.99 40.62 12.85
C PRO A 55 24.60 39.33 12.29
N LYS A 56 25.46 38.67 13.09
CA LYS A 56 26.00 37.36 12.74
C LYS A 56 24.81 36.39 12.61
N LYS A 57 24.48 35.99 11.38
CA LYS A 57 23.47 34.93 11.14
C LYS A 57 23.85 33.71 11.95
N SER A 58 23.08 33.45 12.98
CA SER A 58 23.29 32.30 13.85
C SER A 58 23.11 31.00 13.04
N ARG A 59 24.19 30.26 12.85
CA ARG A 59 24.15 28.94 12.20
C ARG A 59 23.40 27.90 13.05
N LYS A 60 23.04 28.24 14.29
CA LYS A 60 22.29 27.34 15.19
C LYS A 60 20.93 26.92 14.66
N GLY A 61 20.20 27.86 14.02
CA GLY A 61 18.92 27.54 13.38
C GLY A 61 19.06 26.55 12.22
N LEU A 62 20.12 26.73 11.39
CA LEU A 62 20.40 25.82 10.29
C LEU A 62 20.74 24.39 10.79
N ILE A 63 21.55 24.31 11.84
CA ILE A 63 21.92 23.01 12.44
C ILE A 63 20.69 22.30 13.00
N ILE A 64 19.79 23.02 13.67
CA ILE A 64 18.55 22.45 14.22
C ILE A 64 17.66 21.93 13.09
N VAL A 65 17.47 22.71 12.02
CA VAL A 65 16.67 22.28 10.87
C VAL A 65 17.28 21.05 10.22
N LEU A 66 18.59 21.04 9.98
CA LEU A 66 19.27 19.89 9.38
C LEU A 66 19.20 18.64 10.26
N SER A 67 19.29 18.78 11.60
CA SER A 67 19.17 17.64 12.51
C SER A 67 17.74 17.08 12.55
N VAL A 68 16.72 17.94 12.52
CA VAL A 68 15.31 17.50 12.46
C VAL A 68 15.01 16.80 11.14
N VAL A 69 15.44 17.36 10.01
CA VAL A 69 15.28 16.74 8.70
C VAL A 69 16.04 15.41 8.65
N GLY A 70 17.27 15.34 9.15
CA GLY A 70 18.04 14.10 9.22
C GLY A 70 17.36 13.03 10.07
N ALA A 71 16.79 13.41 11.23
CA ALA A 71 16.03 12.49 12.07
C ALA A 71 14.76 11.97 11.38
N LEU A 72 14.01 12.84 10.69
CA LEU A 72 12.82 12.42 9.94
C LEU A 72 13.15 11.47 8.78
N VAL A 73 14.24 11.73 8.06
CA VAL A 73 14.73 10.85 7.00
C VAL A 73 15.12 9.49 7.55
N LEU A 74 15.85 9.44 8.67
CA LEU A 74 16.22 8.19 9.34
C LEU A 74 14.99 7.39 9.79
N VAL A 75 14.02 8.04 10.42
CA VAL A 75 12.76 7.39 10.82
C VAL A 75 12.01 6.86 9.58
N GLY A 76 11.97 7.63 8.50
CA GLY A 76 11.37 7.19 7.23
C GLY A 76 12.06 5.96 6.65
N ILE A 77 13.39 5.93 6.62
CA ILE A 77 14.16 4.76 6.14
C ILE A 77 13.91 3.54 7.03
N LEU A 78 13.94 3.72 8.36
CA LEU A 78 13.66 2.61 9.29
C LEU A 78 12.25 2.07 9.13
N ALA A 79 11.25 2.92 8.91
CA ALA A 79 9.88 2.50 8.65
C ALA A 79 9.75 1.72 7.34
N VAL A 80 10.43 2.16 6.27
CA VAL A 80 10.45 1.45 4.98
C VAL A 80 11.14 0.09 5.11
N VAL A 81 12.29 0.03 5.81
CA VAL A 81 13.02 -1.23 6.04
C VAL A 81 12.17 -2.19 6.89
N ALA A 82 11.54 -1.69 7.97
CA ALA A 82 10.66 -2.51 8.79
C ALA A 82 9.45 -3.03 7.99
N ALA A 83 8.85 -2.19 7.14
CA ALA A 83 7.77 -2.61 6.25
C ALA A 83 8.27 -3.66 5.24
N ALA A 84 9.43 -3.45 4.61
CA ALA A 84 10.00 -4.42 3.67
C ALA A 84 10.24 -5.79 4.33
N ILE A 85 10.80 -5.82 5.55
CA ILE A 85 10.99 -7.06 6.30
C ILE A 85 9.63 -7.70 6.65
N PHE A 86 8.65 -6.90 7.10
CA PHE A 86 7.34 -7.42 7.47
C PHE A 86 6.55 -8.01 6.29
N PHE A 87 6.75 -7.46 5.08
CA PHE A 87 6.07 -7.94 3.86
C PHE A 87 6.87 -8.99 3.07
N SER A 88 8.17 -9.19 3.35
CA SER A 88 9.00 -10.16 2.61
C SER A 88 8.60 -11.61 2.87
N ASP A 89 7.99 -11.89 4.04
CA ASP A 89 7.58 -13.25 4.44
C ASP A 89 6.12 -13.57 4.06
N ARG A 90 5.51 -12.76 3.17
CA ARG A 90 4.14 -12.97 2.71
C ARG A 90 4.10 -13.05 1.19
N VAL A 91 3.70 -14.19 0.70
CA VAL A 91 3.47 -14.43 -0.73
C VAL A 91 1.97 -14.27 -1.00
N VAL A 92 1.61 -13.72 -2.16
CA VAL A 92 0.22 -13.73 -2.63
C VAL A 92 -0.20 -15.20 -2.76
N ALA A 93 -1.41 -15.54 -2.32
CA ALA A 93 -1.85 -16.93 -2.25
C ALA A 93 -1.85 -17.64 -3.63
N THR A 94 -1.84 -16.87 -4.72
CA THR A 94 -1.76 -17.35 -6.11
C THR A 94 -0.33 -17.62 -6.59
N ASP A 95 0.70 -17.12 -5.89
CA ASP A 95 2.11 -17.17 -6.30
C ASP A 95 2.94 -18.14 -5.44
N VAL A 96 2.30 -19.03 -4.67
CA VAL A 96 2.99 -20.03 -3.89
C VAL A 96 3.44 -21.19 -4.76
N GLU A 97 4.63 -21.71 -4.46
CA GLU A 97 5.21 -22.83 -5.17
C GLU A 97 5.10 -24.13 -4.36
N VAL A 98 5.14 -25.27 -5.06
CA VAL A 98 5.19 -26.58 -4.41
C VAL A 98 6.45 -26.69 -3.54
N GLY A 99 6.29 -27.06 -2.28
CA GLY A 99 7.36 -27.10 -1.28
C GLY A 99 7.45 -25.85 -0.40
N SER A 100 6.61 -24.82 -0.63
CA SER A 100 6.55 -23.66 0.25
C SER A 100 5.98 -24.04 1.61
N CYS A 101 6.68 -23.65 2.70
CA CYS A 101 6.23 -23.85 4.06
C CYS A 101 5.45 -22.63 4.55
N ILE A 102 4.28 -22.88 5.15
CA ILE A 102 3.32 -21.87 5.59
C ILE A 102 3.33 -21.79 7.11
N ALA A 103 3.63 -20.63 7.68
CA ALA A 103 3.72 -20.46 9.13
C ALA A 103 2.42 -20.86 9.84
N ASP A 104 1.31 -20.31 9.38
CA ASP A 104 -0.03 -20.58 9.89
C ASP A 104 -0.99 -20.72 8.72
N VAL A 105 -1.69 -21.87 8.66
CA VAL A 105 -2.74 -22.07 7.67
C VAL A 105 -4.01 -21.34 8.16
N PRO A 106 -4.57 -20.44 7.36
CA PRO A 106 -5.74 -19.67 7.80
C PRO A 106 -7.00 -20.53 7.87
N ASP A 107 -7.86 -20.24 8.85
CA ASP A 107 -9.15 -20.93 9.02
C ASP A 107 -10.24 -20.46 8.03
N SER A 108 -9.95 -19.44 7.22
CA SER A 108 -10.92 -18.85 6.28
C SER A 108 -10.67 -19.27 4.85
N SER A 109 -11.75 -19.54 4.11
CA SER A 109 -11.69 -19.85 2.67
C SER A 109 -11.31 -18.67 1.78
N ARG A 110 -11.31 -17.43 2.29
CA ARG A 110 -10.90 -16.23 1.57
C ARG A 110 -9.52 -15.80 2.03
N VAL A 111 -8.51 -16.20 1.30
CA VAL A 111 -7.10 -15.93 1.60
C VAL A 111 -6.50 -15.09 0.48
N VAL A 112 -5.94 -13.94 0.83
CA VAL A 112 -5.25 -13.05 -0.12
C VAL A 112 -3.74 -13.27 -0.09
N THR A 113 -3.19 -13.54 1.10
CA THR A 113 -1.76 -13.79 1.29
C THR A 113 -1.54 -14.93 2.26
N LEU A 114 -0.51 -15.75 2.00
CA LEU A 114 -0.05 -16.80 2.88
C LEU A 114 1.26 -16.39 3.56
N PRO A 115 1.39 -16.53 4.88
CA PRO A 115 2.64 -16.28 5.58
C PRO A 115 3.61 -17.46 5.33
N THR A 116 4.55 -17.27 4.42
CA THR A 116 5.60 -18.25 4.13
C THR A 116 6.77 -18.11 5.11
N VAL A 117 7.41 -19.24 5.45
CA VAL A 117 8.60 -19.30 6.29
C VAL A 117 9.59 -20.29 5.71
N ASP A 118 10.84 -20.25 6.20
CA ASP A 118 11.81 -21.30 5.90
C ASP A 118 11.32 -22.63 6.51
N CYS A 119 11.39 -23.73 5.75
CA CYS A 119 10.93 -25.04 6.23
C CYS A 119 11.73 -25.57 7.44
N ASN A 120 12.90 -25.02 7.72
CA ASN A 120 13.63 -25.29 8.95
C ASN A 120 13.03 -24.62 10.20
N GLU A 121 12.09 -23.68 10.01
CA GLU A 121 11.33 -23.06 11.09
C GLU A 121 10.03 -23.82 11.36
N PRO A 122 9.46 -23.73 12.60
CA PRO A 122 8.18 -24.34 12.90
C PRO A 122 7.05 -23.76 12.04
N HIS A 123 6.40 -24.59 11.24
CA HIS A 123 5.32 -24.20 10.34
C HIS A 123 4.10 -25.10 10.46
N GLY A 124 2.93 -24.58 10.14
CA GLY A 124 1.62 -25.24 10.26
C GLY A 124 1.10 -25.78 8.94
N GLY A 125 1.80 -25.58 7.83
CA GLY A 125 1.41 -26.12 6.53
C GLY A 125 2.53 -26.19 5.50
N GLU A 126 2.34 -27.04 4.49
CA GLU A 126 3.26 -27.15 3.35
C GLU A 126 2.45 -27.30 2.07
N VAL A 127 2.79 -26.51 1.05
CA VAL A 127 2.18 -26.59 -0.29
C VAL A 127 2.73 -27.83 -0.99
N TYR A 128 1.88 -28.78 -1.32
CA TYR A 128 2.33 -30.02 -1.99
C TYR A 128 1.85 -30.15 -3.43
N ALA A 129 0.83 -29.39 -3.85
CA ALA A 129 0.40 -29.34 -5.24
C ALA A 129 -0.21 -27.99 -5.59
N VAL A 130 0.01 -27.57 -6.84
CA VAL A 130 -0.63 -26.41 -7.47
C VAL A 130 -1.16 -26.92 -8.81
N LEU A 131 -2.49 -26.84 -9.01
CA LEU A 131 -3.19 -27.44 -10.12
C LEU A 131 -3.83 -26.34 -10.98
N ASP A 132 -3.42 -26.21 -12.23
CA ASP A 132 -3.98 -25.23 -13.16
C ASP A 132 -5.41 -25.59 -13.56
N LEU A 133 -6.31 -24.60 -13.45
CA LEU A 133 -7.69 -24.68 -13.93
C LEU A 133 -7.76 -24.22 -15.39
N PRO A 134 -8.36 -25.00 -16.29
CA PRO A 134 -8.47 -24.64 -17.70
C PRO A 134 -9.61 -23.66 -17.96
N GLY A 135 -9.48 -22.89 -19.05
CA GLY A 135 -10.54 -22.05 -19.60
C GLY A 135 -10.46 -20.58 -19.19
N ASP A 136 -11.27 -19.77 -19.88
CA ASP A 136 -11.32 -18.31 -19.67
C ASP A 136 -12.48 -17.90 -18.74
N ALA A 137 -13.55 -18.71 -18.68
CA ALA A 137 -14.69 -18.47 -17.80
C ALA A 137 -14.47 -19.14 -16.43
N TYR A 138 -15.03 -18.51 -15.39
CA TYR A 138 -15.02 -19.09 -14.04
C TYR A 138 -15.63 -20.50 -14.05
N PRO A 139 -14.94 -21.51 -13.50
CA PRO A 139 -15.38 -22.89 -13.57
C PRO A 139 -16.62 -23.15 -12.73
N ASP A 140 -17.44 -24.09 -13.20
CA ASP A 140 -18.58 -24.57 -12.44
C ASP A 140 -18.15 -25.26 -11.13
N ALA A 141 -19.05 -25.25 -10.13
CA ALA A 141 -18.79 -25.85 -8.83
C ALA A 141 -18.45 -27.36 -8.88
N SER A 142 -18.88 -28.08 -9.93
CA SER A 142 -18.50 -29.47 -10.15
C SER A 142 -17.03 -29.61 -10.53
N VAL A 143 -16.54 -28.73 -11.41
CA VAL A 143 -15.13 -28.70 -11.82
C VAL A 143 -14.23 -28.38 -10.63
N LEU A 144 -14.58 -27.34 -9.85
CA LEU A 144 -13.82 -27.00 -8.63
C LEU A 144 -13.74 -28.19 -7.65
N ARG A 145 -14.85 -28.89 -7.44
CA ARG A 145 -14.87 -30.08 -6.57
C ARG A 145 -14.00 -31.21 -7.11
N ASP A 146 -14.01 -31.44 -8.41
CA ASP A 146 -13.16 -32.47 -9.02
C ASP A 146 -11.67 -32.18 -8.78
N TYR A 147 -11.26 -30.91 -8.91
CA TYR A 147 -9.89 -30.48 -8.59
C TYR A 147 -9.57 -30.60 -7.09
N GLN A 148 -10.50 -30.20 -6.21
CA GLN A 148 -10.32 -30.38 -4.78
C GLN A 148 -10.16 -31.86 -4.40
N ASN A 149 -10.91 -32.76 -5.01
CA ASN A 149 -10.84 -34.19 -4.77
C ASN A 149 -9.53 -34.83 -5.25
N ARG A 150 -8.76 -34.17 -6.09
CA ARG A 150 -7.41 -34.62 -6.51
C ARG A 150 -6.35 -34.37 -5.43
N CYS A 151 -6.53 -33.38 -4.54
CA CYS A 151 -5.53 -33.05 -3.55
C CYS A 151 -5.07 -34.23 -2.67
N PRO A 152 -5.92 -35.16 -2.20
CA PRO A 152 -5.45 -36.35 -1.47
C PRO A 152 -4.53 -37.25 -2.31
N GLU A 153 -4.79 -37.41 -3.61
CA GLU A 153 -3.95 -38.21 -4.52
C GLU A 153 -2.60 -37.53 -4.75
N GLU A 154 -2.60 -36.21 -4.91
CA GLU A 154 -1.38 -35.42 -5.04
C GLU A 154 -0.53 -35.46 -3.76
N LEU A 155 -1.17 -35.48 -2.56
CA LEU A 155 -0.46 -35.67 -1.29
C LEU A 155 0.20 -37.04 -1.22
N ALA A 156 -0.49 -38.10 -1.63
CA ALA A 156 0.07 -39.44 -1.68
C ALA A 156 1.28 -39.54 -2.63
N ALA A 157 1.26 -38.80 -3.74
CA ALA A 157 2.37 -38.75 -4.68
C ALA A 157 3.54 -37.91 -4.14
N TYR A 158 3.23 -36.80 -3.44
CA TYR A 158 4.21 -35.89 -2.89
C TYR A 158 4.95 -36.44 -1.67
N ALA A 159 4.21 -36.99 -0.72
CA ALA A 159 4.70 -37.51 0.55
C ALA A 159 3.85 -38.73 0.98
N PRO A 160 4.18 -39.93 0.49
CA PRO A 160 3.40 -41.16 0.75
C PRO A 160 3.18 -41.44 2.24
N ASP A 161 4.21 -41.19 3.06
CA ASP A 161 4.17 -41.43 4.50
C ASP A 161 3.33 -40.41 5.26
N ALA A 162 3.00 -39.27 4.65
CA ALA A 162 2.20 -38.22 5.29
C ALA A 162 0.74 -38.65 5.54
N LEU A 163 0.21 -39.58 4.74
CA LEU A 163 -1.16 -40.11 4.90
C LEU A 163 -1.31 -41.06 6.10
N GLU A 164 -0.20 -41.57 6.63
CA GLU A 164 -0.21 -42.42 7.84
C GLU A 164 -0.17 -41.61 9.13
N GLY A 165 0.04 -40.27 9.02
CA GLY A 165 0.16 -39.35 10.14
C GLY A 165 -1.07 -38.42 10.29
N ASP A 166 -1.01 -37.55 11.31
CA ASP A 166 -1.99 -36.49 11.55
C ASP A 166 -1.78 -35.30 10.60
N VAL A 167 -1.90 -35.55 9.30
CA VAL A 167 -1.79 -34.52 8.25
C VAL A 167 -3.17 -34.29 7.65
N GLY A 168 -3.67 -33.09 7.81
CA GLY A 168 -4.91 -32.65 7.15
C GLY A 168 -4.65 -32.09 5.75
N VAL A 169 -5.72 -31.91 4.99
CA VAL A 169 -5.69 -31.30 3.67
C VAL A 169 -6.50 -30.01 3.68
N TYR A 170 -5.85 -28.92 3.34
CA TYR A 170 -6.50 -27.63 3.13
C TYR A 170 -6.38 -27.23 1.65
N VAL A 171 -7.46 -26.76 1.07
CA VAL A 171 -7.51 -26.47 -0.37
C VAL A 171 -7.93 -25.02 -0.58
N LEU A 172 -7.08 -24.28 -1.27
CA LEU A 172 -7.41 -22.97 -1.81
C LEU A 172 -7.85 -23.10 -3.26
N TYR A 173 -8.87 -22.36 -3.63
CA TYR A 173 -9.37 -22.29 -4.99
C TYR A 173 -9.83 -20.87 -5.29
N PRO A 174 -9.80 -20.43 -6.56
CA PRO A 174 -10.18 -19.08 -6.93
C PRO A 174 -11.65 -18.79 -6.60
N THR A 175 -11.92 -17.54 -6.25
CA THR A 175 -13.27 -16.96 -6.27
C THR A 175 -13.51 -16.30 -7.63
N GLU A 176 -14.75 -15.91 -7.96
CA GLU A 176 -15.01 -15.15 -9.19
C GLU A 176 -14.16 -13.86 -9.24
N GLU A 177 -14.00 -13.18 -8.10
CA GLU A 177 -13.21 -11.95 -7.98
C GLU A 177 -11.72 -12.19 -8.28
N THR A 178 -11.11 -13.25 -7.70
CA THR A 178 -9.71 -13.57 -7.95
C THR A 178 -9.48 -14.14 -9.34
N TRP A 179 -10.48 -14.85 -9.88
CA TRP A 179 -10.47 -15.32 -11.26
C TRP A 179 -10.41 -14.16 -12.26
N ASP A 180 -11.20 -13.10 -12.04
CA ASP A 180 -11.17 -11.89 -12.85
C ASP A 180 -9.81 -11.16 -12.73
N ALA A 181 -9.13 -11.32 -11.60
CA ALA A 181 -7.78 -10.83 -11.38
C ALA A 181 -6.67 -11.74 -11.94
N GLY A 182 -7.01 -12.91 -12.51
CA GLY A 182 -6.07 -13.82 -13.15
C GLY A 182 -5.71 -15.08 -12.37
N ASP A 183 -6.32 -15.33 -11.20
CA ASP A 183 -6.12 -16.56 -10.43
C ASP A 183 -6.73 -17.76 -11.18
N ARG A 184 -5.89 -18.73 -11.48
CA ARG A 184 -6.24 -19.91 -12.32
C ARG A 184 -5.81 -21.22 -11.65
N VAL A 185 -5.55 -21.22 -10.33
CA VAL A 185 -4.97 -22.38 -9.67
C VAL A 185 -5.79 -22.88 -8.49
N VAL A 186 -5.76 -24.17 -8.29
CA VAL A 186 -6.15 -24.82 -7.03
C VAL A 186 -4.87 -25.21 -6.30
N THR A 187 -4.69 -24.67 -5.09
CA THR A 187 -3.51 -24.93 -4.25
C THR A 187 -3.87 -25.92 -3.16
N CYS A 188 -3.15 -27.04 -3.09
CA CYS A 188 -3.32 -28.05 -2.06
C CYS A 188 -2.24 -27.87 -0.99
N ILE A 189 -2.64 -27.69 0.25
CA ILE A 189 -1.78 -27.46 1.41
C ILE A 189 -2.00 -28.59 2.42
N ALA A 190 -0.92 -29.23 2.83
CA ALA A 190 -0.92 -30.15 3.97
C ALA A 190 -0.95 -29.33 5.26
N THR A 191 -1.87 -29.60 6.17
CA THR A 191 -1.94 -28.96 7.47
C THR A 191 -1.25 -29.82 8.53
N LEU A 192 -0.46 -29.17 9.37
CA LEU A 192 0.41 -29.79 10.36
C LEU A 192 0.06 -29.30 11.76
N ASP A 193 -0.53 -30.19 12.56
CA ASP A 193 -0.85 -29.91 13.97
C ASP A 193 -0.41 -31.09 14.84
N PRO A 194 0.59 -30.90 15.74
CA PRO A 194 1.33 -29.67 15.99
C PRO A 194 2.26 -29.25 14.84
N LYS A 195 2.62 -27.95 14.81
CA LYS A 195 3.64 -27.44 13.87
C LYS A 195 4.91 -28.26 13.93
N ARG A 196 5.55 -28.43 12.78
CA ARG A 196 6.83 -29.16 12.67
C ARG A 196 7.85 -28.38 11.85
N THR A 197 9.10 -28.83 11.87
CA THR A 197 10.20 -28.35 11.05
C THR A 197 10.56 -29.39 9.99
N GLY A 198 11.19 -28.98 8.90
CA GLY A 198 11.52 -29.83 7.76
C GLY A 198 10.36 -29.98 6.78
N THR A 199 10.64 -30.56 5.62
CA THR A 199 9.61 -30.79 4.59
C THR A 199 8.95 -32.17 4.76
N LEU A 200 7.73 -32.33 4.20
CA LEU A 200 7.04 -33.61 4.16
C LEU A 200 7.71 -34.65 3.25
N ARG A 201 8.55 -34.21 2.32
CA ARG A 201 9.29 -35.11 1.44
C ARG A 201 10.45 -35.86 2.12
N GLY A 202 10.87 -35.44 3.30
CA GLY A 202 12.04 -35.95 4.02
C GLY A 202 13.33 -35.26 3.67
#